data_b613a38065c43492bcf86589eb9d0d77
#
_entry.id   b613a38065c43492bcf86589eb9d0d77
#
_cell.length_a   1.000
_cell.length_b   1.000
_cell.length_c   1.000
_cell.angle_alpha   90.00
_cell.angle_beta   90.00
_cell.angle_gamma   90.00
#
_symmetry.space_group_name_H-M   'P 1'
#
loop_
_entity.id
_entity.type
_entity.pdbx_description
1 polymer ?
#
loop_
_entity_poly.entity_id
_entity_poly.type
_entity_poly.pdbx_seq_one_letter_code
_entity_poly.pdbx_strand_id
1 'polypeptide(L)'
;ARMGMDGMGAREAYREVIFENIGYEYLIQDPKMDREQLDEIAELIVDTVCSARKTIRVAGDDYPAEVVKSRFMKLDSSHVQYVMDCMRDNTTYVHNIKKYLLAALYNAPVTIGNYYSSLVQHDMYGDGQRGRG
;
A
#
# COMPACT_ATOMS: atom_id res chain seq x y z
N ALA A 1 -16.36 29.77 -8.18
CA ALA A 1 -15.25 29.27 -8.93
C ALA A 1 -14.40 28.31 -8.11
N ARG A 2 -14.14 28.74 -6.91
CA ARG A 2 -13.35 27.95 -6.01
C ARG A 2 -14.02 26.68 -5.62
N MET A 3 -15.31 26.72 -5.47
CA MET A 3 -16.09 25.57 -5.05
C MET A 3 -16.02 24.42 -6.05
N GLY A 4 -16.14 24.74 -7.31
CA GLY A 4 -16.04 23.71 -8.33
C GLY A 4 -14.68 23.06 -8.36
N MET A 5 -13.67 23.84 -8.06
CA MET A 5 -12.31 23.33 -8.04
C MET A 5 -11.99 22.53 -6.78
N ASP A 6 -12.68 22.82 -5.70
CA ASP A 6 -12.39 22.16 -4.44
C ASP A 6 -12.56 20.65 -4.51
N GLY A 7 -13.59 20.18 -5.19
CA GLY A 7 -13.81 18.76 -5.33
C GLY A 7 -12.76 18.09 -6.21
N MET A 8 -12.59 18.61 -7.42
CA MET A 8 -11.64 18.02 -8.37
C MET A 8 -10.21 18.47 -8.09
N GLY A 9 -10.04 19.73 -7.72
CA GLY A 9 -8.72 20.24 -7.41
C GLY A 9 -8.09 19.58 -6.21
N ALA A 10 -8.88 19.29 -5.18
CA ALA A 10 -8.38 18.63 -4.00
C ALA A 10 -7.95 17.21 -4.32
N ARG A 11 -8.75 16.50 -5.10
CA ARG A 11 -8.39 15.14 -5.49
C ARG A 11 -7.12 15.12 -6.31
N GLU A 12 -6.98 16.05 -7.24
CA GLU A 12 -5.77 16.12 -8.06
C GLU A 12 -4.54 16.45 -7.21
N ALA A 13 -4.70 17.34 -6.24
CA ALA A 13 -3.60 17.66 -5.34
C ALA A 13 -3.18 16.47 -4.51
N TYR A 14 -4.13 15.72 -3.99
CA TYR A 14 -3.82 14.50 -3.24
C TYR A 14 -3.20 13.44 -4.14
N ARG A 15 -3.69 13.34 -5.36
CA ARG A 15 -3.14 12.40 -6.31
C ARG A 15 -1.66 12.67 -6.57
N GLU A 16 -1.31 13.93 -6.79
CA GLU A 16 0.08 14.31 -7.00
C GLU A 16 0.95 13.98 -5.81
N VAL A 17 0.48 14.32 -4.61
CA VAL A 17 1.22 14.05 -3.39
C VAL A 17 1.40 12.55 -3.19
N ILE A 18 0.34 11.79 -3.39
CA ILE A 18 0.38 10.34 -3.19
C ILE A 18 1.31 9.69 -4.22
N PHE A 19 1.21 10.07 -5.47
CA PHE A 19 2.08 9.51 -6.51
C PHE A 19 3.54 9.81 -6.22
N GLU A 20 3.82 10.99 -5.69
CA GLU A 20 5.17 11.34 -5.29
C GLU A 20 5.61 10.52 -4.07
N ASN A 21 4.74 10.39 -3.07
CA ASN A 21 5.06 9.64 -1.85
C ASN A 21 5.40 8.18 -2.14
N ILE A 22 4.65 7.54 -3.02
CA ILE A 22 4.89 6.14 -3.35
C ILE A 22 5.98 5.96 -4.40
N GLY A 23 6.52 7.06 -4.92
CA GLY A 23 7.59 6.98 -5.91
C GLY A 23 7.12 6.40 -7.22
N TYR A 24 5.95 6.81 -7.68
CA TYR A 24 5.36 6.25 -8.91
C TYR A 24 6.32 6.32 -10.10
N GLU A 25 6.93 7.48 -10.31
CA GLU A 25 7.86 7.66 -11.42
C GLU A 25 9.08 6.75 -11.30
N TYR A 26 9.52 6.52 -10.09
CA TYR A 26 10.63 5.61 -9.83
C TYR A 26 10.21 4.17 -10.10
N LEU A 27 9.03 3.79 -9.64
CA LEU A 27 8.56 2.41 -9.77
C LEU A 27 8.33 2.01 -11.23
N ILE A 28 7.82 2.93 -12.04
CA ILE A 28 7.52 2.59 -13.44
C ILE A 28 8.77 2.45 -14.29
N GLN A 29 9.94 2.79 -13.78
CA GLN A 29 11.18 2.60 -14.51
C GLN A 29 11.62 1.15 -14.53
N ASP A 30 11.10 0.35 -13.62
CA ASP A 30 11.39 -1.08 -13.58
C ASP A 30 10.62 -1.77 -14.71
N PRO A 31 11.31 -2.40 -15.67
CA PRO A 31 10.63 -3.06 -16.79
C PRO A 31 9.74 -4.23 -16.34
N LYS A 32 9.96 -4.74 -15.13
CA LYS A 32 9.16 -5.84 -14.60
C LYS A 32 7.95 -5.36 -13.81
N MET A 33 7.79 -4.05 -13.69
CA MET A 33 6.68 -3.50 -12.92
C MET A 33 5.36 -3.74 -13.62
N ASP A 34 4.39 -4.27 -12.89
CA ASP A 34 3.01 -4.42 -13.36
C ASP A 34 2.32 -3.07 -13.23
N ARG A 35 2.32 -2.31 -14.33
CA ARG A 35 1.77 -0.96 -14.34
C ARG A 35 0.28 -0.95 -14.00
N GLU A 36 -0.44 -1.94 -14.47
CA GLU A 36 -1.87 -2.03 -14.22
C GLU A 36 -2.14 -2.18 -12.73
N GLN A 37 -1.42 -3.07 -12.09
CA GLN A 37 -1.58 -3.30 -10.65
C GLN A 37 -1.10 -2.09 -9.86
N LEU A 38 0.00 -1.49 -10.26
CA LEU A 38 0.50 -0.29 -9.61
C LEU A 38 -0.52 0.84 -9.70
N ASP A 39 -1.13 1.02 -10.86
CA ASP A 39 -2.15 2.05 -11.05
C ASP A 39 -3.37 1.78 -10.17
N GLU A 40 -3.77 0.52 -10.06
CA GLU A 40 -4.88 0.15 -9.18
C GLU A 40 -4.57 0.51 -7.73
N ILE A 41 -3.38 0.18 -7.27
CA ILE A 41 -2.97 0.49 -5.90
C ILE A 41 -2.94 1.99 -5.68
N ALA A 42 -2.34 2.71 -6.61
CA ALA A 42 -2.24 4.17 -6.49
C ALA A 42 -3.62 4.81 -6.43
N GLU A 43 -4.52 4.39 -7.31
CA GLU A 43 -5.88 4.95 -7.32
C GLU A 43 -6.65 4.59 -6.06
N LEU A 44 -6.44 3.39 -5.55
CA LEU A 44 -7.10 2.99 -4.31
C LEU A 44 -6.63 3.87 -3.14
N ILE A 45 -5.36 4.19 -3.09
CA ILE A 45 -4.84 5.08 -2.06
C ILE A 45 -5.48 6.45 -2.20
N VAL A 46 -5.56 6.98 -3.42
CA VAL A 46 -6.19 8.27 -3.67
C VAL A 46 -7.66 8.25 -3.25
N ASP A 47 -8.38 7.23 -3.66
CA ASP A 47 -9.80 7.09 -3.31
C ASP A 47 -10.01 7.07 -1.80
N THR A 48 -9.15 6.35 -1.11
CA THR A 48 -9.26 6.23 0.35
C THR A 48 -8.98 7.55 1.04
N VAL A 49 -7.93 8.24 0.61
CA VAL A 49 -7.56 9.52 1.21
C VAL A 49 -8.62 10.58 0.91
N CYS A 50 -9.26 10.50 -0.24
CA CYS A 50 -10.28 11.47 -0.64
C CYS A 50 -11.69 11.11 -0.19
N SER A 51 -11.84 10.00 0.52
CA SER A 51 -13.15 9.55 0.98
C SER A 51 -13.78 10.55 1.93
N ALA A 52 -15.08 10.76 1.77
CA ALA A 52 -15.85 11.66 2.66
C ALA A 52 -16.46 10.90 3.84
N ARG A 53 -16.24 9.60 3.93
CA ARG A 53 -16.82 8.79 5.00
C ARG A 53 -16.15 9.09 6.34
N LYS A 54 -16.90 8.92 7.41
CA LYS A 54 -16.38 9.11 8.75
C LYS A 54 -15.55 7.92 9.21
N THR A 55 -15.92 6.73 8.73
CA THR A 55 -15.18 5.51 9.03
C THR A 55 -14.87 4.78 7.75
N ILE A 56 -13.79 4.02 7.77
CA ILE A 56 -13.39 3.20 6.64
C ILE A 56 -13.20 1.78 7.15
N ARG A 57 -13.81 0.83 6.45
CA ARG A 57 -13.73 -0.57 6.86
C ARG A 57 -12.46 -1.19 6.30
N VAL A 58 -11.65 -1.73 7.19
CA VAL A 58 -10.41 -2.41 6.83
C VAL A 58 -10.36 -3.74 7.54
N ALA A 59 -10.25 -4.82 6.78
CA ALA A 59 -10.13 -6.17 7.33
C ALA A 59 -11.27 -6.51 8.29
N GLY A 60 -12.47 -6.04 7.97
CA GLY A 60 -13.65 -6.38 8.77
C GLY A 60 -13.94 -5.45 9.93
N ASP A 61 -13.04 -4.53 10.22
CA ASP A 61 -13.23 -3.58 11.32
C ASP A 61 -13.38 -2.16 10.77
N ASP A 62 -14.14 -1.35 11.46
CA ASP A 62 -14.34 0.04 11.10
C ASP A 62 -13.35 0.91 11.86
N TYR A 63 -12.57 1.67 11.13
CA TYR A 63 -11.60 2.59 11.72
C TYR A 63 -11.98 4.02 11.39
N PRO A 64 -11.64 4.97 12.26
CA PRO A 64 -11.85 6.38 11.92
C PRO A 64 -11.14 6.71 10.62
N ALA A 65 -11.84 7.41 9.74
CA ALA A 65 -11.27 7.74 8.43
C ALA A 65 -9.95 8.50 8.55
N GLU A 66 -9.85 9.36 9.55
CA GLU A 66 -8.63 10.13 9.77
C GLU A 66 -7.42 9.26 10.02
N VAL A 67 -7.62 8.16 10.74
CA VAL A 67 -6.53 7.23 11.03
C VAL A 67 -6.08 6.53 9.76
N VAL A 68 -7.04 6.05 8.98
CA VAL A 68 -6.73 5.35 7.73
C VAL A 68 -6.05 6.29 6.75
N LYS A 69 -6.57 7.50 6.60
CA LYS A 69 -5.98 8.49 5.70
C LYS A 69 -4.56 8.85 6.11
N SER A 70 -4.33 9.03 7.40
CA SER A 70 -3.02 9.35 7.91
C SER A 70 -2.01 8.26 7.57
N ARG A 71 -2.41 7.00 7.74
CA ARG A 71 -1.55 5.88 7.39
C ARG A 71 -1.25 5.83 5.91
N PHE A 72 -2.28 6.04 5.10
CA PHE A 72 -2.11 5.98 3.65
C PHE A 72 -1.23 7.09 3.12
N MET A 73 -1.24 8.26 3.76
CA MET A 73 -0.38 9.36 3.37
C MET A 73 1.09 9.11 3.68
N LYS A 74 1.38 8.12 4.50
CA LYS A 74 2.75 7.77 4.86
C LYS A 74 3.31 6.59 4.07
N LEU A 75 2.51 6.04 3.18
CA LEU A 75 2.98 4.93 2.34
C LEU A 75 4.04 5.42 1.37
N ASP A 76 5.05 4.59 1.15
CA ASP A 76 6.12 4.91 0.20
C ASP A 76 6.32 3.75 -0.78
N SER A 77 7.34 3.86 -1.62
CA SER A 77 7.58 2.88 -2.67
C SER A 77 7.84 1.48 -2.10
N SER A 78 8.51 1.39 -0.97
CA SER A 78 8.80 0.08 -0.39
C SER A 78 7.54 -0.62 0.09
N HIS A 79 6.60 0.15 0.64
CA HIS A 79 5.31 -0.40 1.06
C HIS A 79 4.53 -0.93 -0.15
N VAL A 80 4.51 -0.15 -1.21
CA VAL A 80 3.78 -0.53 -2.43
C VAL A 80 4.40 -1.79 -3.04
N GLN A 81 5.71 -1.83 -3.14
CA GLN A 81 6.39 -3.02 -3.68
C GLN A 81 6.13 -4.24 -2.82
N TYR A 82 6.15 -4.05 -1.51
CA TYR A 82 5.88 -5.14 -0.58
C TYR A 82 4.47 -5.71 -0.80
N VAL A 83 3.48 -4.83 -0.93
CA VAL A 83 2.12 -5.26 -1.17
C VAL A 83 1.99 -5.99 -2.51
N MET A 84 2.65 -5.48 -3.54
CA MET A 84 2.63 -6.12 -4.85
C MET A 84 3.28 -7.50 -4.80
N ASP A 85 4.37 -7.62 -4.06
CA ASP A 85 5.03 -8.92 -3.88
C ASP A 85 4.13 -9.91 -3.14
N CYS A 86 3.44 -9.42 -2.11
CA CYS A 86 2.49 -10.26 -1.38
C CYS A 86 1.37 -10.74 -2.28
N MET A 87 0.88 -9.87 -3.16
CA MET A 87 -0.17 -10.24 -4.09
C MET A 87 0.30 -11.29 -5.08
N ARG A 88 1.52 -11.15 -5.56
CA ARG A 88 2.08 -12.10 -6.49
C ARG A 88 2.22 -13.48 -5.85
N ASP A 89 2.62 -13.50 -4.58
CA ASP A 89 2.82 -14.75 -3.86
C ASP A 89 1.50 -15.40 -3.46
N ASN A 90 0.45 -14.62 -3.33
CA ASN A 90 -0.85 -15.11 -2.89
C ASN A 90 -1.89 -15.04 -3.99
N THR A 91 -1.52 -15.49 -5.17
CA THR A 91 -2.40 -15.39 -6.34
C THR A 91 -3.56 -16.36 -6.31
N THR A 92 -3.53 -17.34 -5.43
CA THR A 92 -4.45 -18.46 -5.54
C THR A 92 -5.91 -18.06 -5.33
N TYR A 93 -6.17 -17.08 -4.48
CA TYR A 93 -7.55 -16.84 -4.16
C TYR A 93 -7.82 -15.52 -3.49
N VAL A 94 -8.08 -14.52 -4.27
CA VAL A 94 -8.53 -13.26 -3.73
C VAL A 94 -9.88 -12.93 -4.37
N HIS A 95 -10.95 -13.14 -3.60
CA HIS A 95 -12.29 -12.85 -4.08
C HIS A 95 -12.53 -11.37 -4.28
N ASN A 96 -11.97 -10.57 -3.39
CA ASN A 96 -12.16 -9.14 -3.44
C ASN A 96 -10.81 -8.47 -3.35
N ILE A 97 -10.25 -8.17 -4.50
CA ILE A 97 -8.91 -7.60 -4.59
C ILE A 97 -8.84 -6.25 -3.89
N LYS A 98 -9.88 -5.44 -4.05
CA LYS A 98 -9.91 -4.13 -3.43
C LYS A 98 -9.85 -4.22 -1.90
N LYS A 99 -10.61 -5.12 -1.32
CA LYS A 99 -10.60 -5.33 0.13
C LYS A 99 -9.24 -5.83 0.60
N TYR A 100 -8.67 -6.75 -0.16
CA TYR A 100 -7.35 -7.28 0.14
C TYR A 100 -6.30 -6.18 0.13
N LEU A 101 -6.30 -5.39 -0.94
CA LEU A 101 -5.33 -4.30 -1.09
C LEU A 101 -5.48 -3.27 0.02
N LEU A 102 -6.72 -2.94 0.36
CA LEU A 102 -6.97 -1.96 1.42
C LEU A 102 -6.38 -2.44 2.75
N ALA A 103 -6.62 -3.70 3.09
CA ALA A 103 -6.07 -4.27 4.31
C ALA A 103 -4.55 -4.37 4.27
N ALA A 104 -4.00 -4.81 3.14
CA ALA A 104 -2.56 -4.95 2.99
C ALA A 104 -1.84 -3.61 3.10
N LEU A 105 -2.40 -2.58 2.45
CA LEU A 105 -1.82 -1.24 2.50
C LEU A 105 -1.91 -0.63 3.89
N TYR A 106 -3.05 -0.83 4.55
CA TYR A 106 -3.24 -0.31 5.90
C TYR A 106 -2.22 -0.90 6.87
N ASN A 107 -1.92 -2.17 6.71
CA ASN A 107 -1.00 -2.88 7.60
C ASN A 107 0.45 -2.87 7.13
N ALA A 108 0.71 -2.46 5.91
CA ALA A 108 2.05 -2.53 5.34
C ALA A 108 3.13 -1.89 6.21
N PRO A 109 2.92 -0.70 6.79
CA PRO A 109 3.98 -0.10 7.62
C PRO A 109 4.40 -0.97 8.80
N VAL A 110 3.48 -1.78 9.31
CA VAL A 110 3.78 -2.67 10.42
C VAL A 110 4.34 -4.00 9.93
N THR A 111 3.64 -4.60 8.97
CA THR A 111 4.00 -5.94 8.50
C THR A 111 5.31 -5.96 7.73
N ILE A 112 5.64 -4.88 7.02
CA ILE A 112 6.89 -4.81 6.27
C ILE A 112 8.09 -4.83 7.21
N GLY A 113 7.98 -4.17 8.35
CA GLY A 113 9.02 -4.21 9.36
C GLY A 113 9.24 -5.60 9.89
N ASN A 114 8.15 -6.29 10.18
CA ASN A 114 8.21 -7.67 10.66
C ASN A 114 8.77 -8.60 9.59
N TYR A 115 8.36 -8.40 8.36
CA TYR A 115 8.82 -9.21 7.23
C TYR A 115 10.34 -9.10 7.06
N TYR A 116 10.86 -7.87 7.03
CA TYR A 116 12.29 -7.66 6.86
C TYR A 116 13.08 -8.10 8.07
N SER A 117 12.54 -7.93 9.25
CA SER A 117 13.19 -8.45 10.46
C SER A 117 13.32 -9.96 10.40
N SER A 118 12.29 -10.63 9.96
CA SER A 118 12.30 -12.08 9.80
C SER A 118 13.34 -12.52 8.78
N LEU A 119 13.44 -11.79 7.66
CA LEU A 119 14.44 -12.10 6.65
C LEU A 119 15.86 -11.93 7.18
N VAL A 120 16.10 -10.83 7.89
CA VAL A 120 17.41 -10.57 8.46
C VAL A 120 17.78 -11.67 9.46
N GLN A 121 16.86 -12.02 10.32
CA GLN A 121 17.09 -13.08 11.29
C GLN A 121 17.35 -14.41 10.59
N HIS A 122 16.58 -14.69 9.56
CA HIS A 122 16.77 -15.92 8.81
C HIS A 122 18.16 -15.95 8.17
N ASP A 123 18.57 -14.85 7.56
CA ASP A 123 19.89 -14.77 6.93
C ASP A 123 21.01 -14.89 7.95
N MET A 124 20.87 -14.23 9.09
CA MET A 124 21.92 -14.25 10.12
C MET A 124 22.02 -15.57 10.84
N TYR A 125 20.91 -16.18 11.15
CA TYR A 125 20.87 -17.40 11.92
C TYR A 125 20.57 -18.63 11.08
N GLY A 126 20.00 -18.41 9.91
CA GLY A 126 19.63 -19.50 9.03
C GLY A 126 20.80 -20.36 8.63
N ASP A 127 21.91 -19.72 8.29
CA ASP A 127 23.11 -20.45 7.87
C ASP A 127 23.65 -21.30 9.01
N GLY A 128 23.72 -20.72 10.19
CA GLY A 128 24.16 -21.46 11.36
C GLY A 128 23.18 -22.58 11.70
N GLN A 129 21.92 -22.31 11.54
CA GLN A 129 20.89 -23.31 11.81
C GLN A 129 20.91 -24.43 10.81
N ARG A 130 21.13 -24.10 9.56
CA ARG A 130 21.24 -25.13 8.54
C ARG A 130 22.45 -26.03 8.78
N GLY A 131 23.50 -25.43 9.29
CA GLY A 131 24.65 -26.18 9.67
C GLY A 131 24.37 -27.19 10.77
N ARG A 132 23.41 -26.88 11.59
CA ARG A 132 23.05 -27.78 12.68
C ARG A 132 21.97 -28.77 12.29
N GLY A 133 21.31 -28.48 11.26
CA GLY A 133 20.24 -29.37 10.90
C GLY A 133 19.48 -28.84 9.75
#